data_b8b9d9cb50afdbd998ee46eeebc09913
#
_entry.id   b8b9d9cb50afdbd998ee46eeebc09913
#
_cell.length_a   1.000
_cell.length_b   1.000
_cell.length_c   1.000
_cell.angle_alpha   90.00
_cell.angle_beta   90.00
_cell.angle_gamma   90.00
#
_symmetry.space_group_name_H-M   'P 1'
#
loop_
_entity.id
_entity.type
_entity.pdbx_description
1 polymer ?
#
loop_
_entity_poly.entity_id
_entity_poly.type
_entity_poly.pdbx_seq_one_letter_code
_entity_poly.pdbx_strand_id
1 'polypeptide(L)'
;RRNLEVDFFGGEPLMNFDMVKKLVAYCREQEKIHNKNFRFTMTTNGMLIDDDVIDFCNKECHNVVLSLDGRKEVHDRFRKDYAGHGSYDAIVPKFQEFVKKRGDKGYYMRGTFTHYNTDFTNDIFHMADLGFTELSMEPVVCDPSDPSALTEADLPILKEQYEILAKEMIKRNREGRGFTFYHYMIDLTGGPCIYKRISGCGSGTEYMAVTPWGDLYPCHQFVGDPKYLMGDIWKGVTTR
;
A
#
# COMPACT_ATOMS: atom_id res chain seq x y z
N ARG A 1 -4.05 -9.46 21.78
CA ARG A 1 -2.64 -9.23 21.39
C ARG A 1 -2.13 -7.93 22.00
N ARG A 2 -0.82 -7.83 22.28
CA ARG A 2 -0.18 -6.61 22.78
C ARG A 2 0.06 -5.63 21.64
N ASN A 3 0.61 -6.09 20.55
CA ASN A 3 0.90 -5.27 19.37
C ASN A 3 -0.34 -5.22 18.48
N LEU A 4 -0.72 -3.99 18.10
CA LEU A 4 -1.84 -3.68 17.24
C LEU A 4 -1.35 -2.81 16.09
N GLU A 5 -1.89 -3.01 14.91
CA GLU A 5 -1.58 -2.19 13.73
C GLU A 5 -2.83 -1.45 13.32
N VAL A 6 -2.67 -0.18 12.96
CA VAL A 6 -3.73 0.67 12.44
C VAL A 6 -3.25 1.29 11.14
N ASP A 7 -3.93 0.94 10.06
CA ASP A 7 -3.64 1.46 8.74
C ASP A 7 -4.67 2.53 8.37
N PHE A 8 -4.19 3.75 8.18
CA PHE A 8 -5.00 4.81 7.60
C PHE A 8 -5.02 4.63 6.09
N PHE A 9 -6.15 4.14 5.62
CA PHE A 9 -6.39 3.77 4.24
C PHE A 9 -7.77 4.28 3.80
N GLY A 10 -8.15 4.07 2.56
CA GLY A 10 -9.47 4.44 2.07
C GLY A 10 -9.39 5.35 0.85
N GLY A 11 -10.24 6.37 0.71
CA GLY A 11 -10.15 7.33 -0.38
C GLY A 11 -8.80 8.07 -0.33
N GLU A 12 -8.68 9.02 0.60
CA GLU A 12 -7.40 9.70 0.91
C GLU A 12 -7.43 10.14 2.38
N PRO A 13 -6.64 9.52 3.27
CA PRO A 13 -6.66 9.85 4.70
C PRO A 13 -6.28 11.29 5.01
N LEU A 14 -5.42 11.89 4.20
CA LEU A 14 -4.98 13.28 4.41
C LEU A 14 -6.10 14.32 4.19
N MET A 15 -7.21 13.95 3.55
CA MET A 15 -8.40 14.80 3.48
C MET A 15 -9.06 15.01 4.84
N ASN A 16 -8.82 14.11 5.80
CA ASN A 16 -9.29 14.24 7.18
C ASN A 16 -8.14 14.08 8.18
N PHE A 17 -7.05 14.77 7.89
CA PHE A 17 -5.79 14.64 8.62
C PHE A 17 -5.91 14.98 10.10
N ASP A 18 -6.75 15.97 10.45
CA ASP A 18 -7.01 16.32 11.85
C ASP A 18 -7.63 15.13 12.63
N MET A 19 -8.50 14.35 12.00
CA MET A 19 -9.05 13.15 12.61
C MET A 19 -7.99 12.07 12.79
N VAL A 20 -7.12 11.89 11.81
CA VAL A 20 -5.97 10.98 11.91
C VAL A 20 -5.11 11.36 13.11
N LYS A 21 -4.74 12.65 13.26
CA LYS A 21 -3.94 13.14 14.39
C LYS A 21 -4.64 12.86 15.74
N LYS A 22 -5.95 13.12 15.83
CA LYS A 22 -6.74 12.84 17.05
C LYS A 22 -6.78 11.37 17.39
N LEU A 23 -6.96 10.50 16.39
CA LEU A 23 -7.03 9.06 16.61
C LEU A 23 -5.67 8.51 17.07
N VAL A 24 -4.57 8.97 16.47
CA VAL A 24 -3.22 8.60 16.90
C VAL A 24 -2.97 9.03 18.35
N ALA A 25 -3.31 10.27 18.71
CA ALA A 25 -3.18 10.76 20.08
C ALA A 25 -3.98 9.89 21.08
N TYR A 26 -5.23 9.58 20.74
CA TYR A 26 -6.07 8.68 21.55
C TYR A 26 -5.43 7.29 21.71
N CYS A 27 -4.94 6.69 20.62
CA CYS A 27 -4.27 5.40 20.69
C CYS A 27 -3.03 5.44 21.59
N ARG A 28 -2.22 6.51 21.54
CA ARG A 28 -1.06 6.71 22.41
C ARG A 28 -1.43 6.78 23.89
N GLU A 29 -2.59 7.37 24.22
CA GLU A 29 -3.13 7.34 25.60
C GLU A 29 -3.55 5.94 26.01
N GLN A 30 -4.27 5.23 25.14
CA GLN A 30 -4.75 3.88 25.39
C GLN A 30 -3.62 2.85 25.53
N GLU A 31 -2.47 3.07 24.89
CA GLU A 31 -1.27 2.23 25.07
C GLU A 31 -0.88 2.10 26.53
N LYS A 32 -0.89 3.24 27.25
CA LYS A 32 -0.49 3.31 28.65
C LYS A 32 -1.51 2.60 29.57
N ILE A 33 -2.80 2.77 29.29
CA ILE A 33 -3.89 2.24 30.11
C ILE A 33 -4.01 0.71 29.96
N HIS A 34 -3.85 0.22 28.72
CA HIS A 34 -4.15 -1.16 28.37
C HIS A 34 -2.91 -2.02 28.06
N ASN A 35 -1.70 -1.50 28.31
CA ASN A 35 -0.44 -2.18 27.99
C ASN A 35 -0.42 -2.69 26.53
N LYS A 36 -0.81 -1.82 25.61
CA LYS A 36 -0.79 -2.06 24.16
C LYS A 36 0.36 -1.32 23.52
N ASN A 37 0.65 -1.66 22.28
CA ASN A 37 1.61 -0.98 21.42
C ASN A 37 0.99 -0.84 20.03
N PHE A 38 0.72 0.38 19.61
CA PHE A 38 0.16 0.67 18.29
C PHE A 38 1.25 1.03 17.29
N ARG A 39 1.16 0.42 16.12
CA ARG A 39 1.97 0.77 14.94
C ARG A 39 1.04 1.34 13.90
N PHE A 40 1.38 2.51 13.38
CA PHE A 40 0.56 3.20 12.40
C PHE A 40 1.19 3.11 11.02
N THR A 41 0.35 2.82 10.02
CA THR A 41 0.69 2.93 8.60
C THR A 41 -0.22 4.00 7.96
N MET A 42 0.34 4.80 7.08
CA MET A 42 -0.39 5.79 6.29
C MET A 42 -0.25 5.43 4.81
N THR A 43 -1.37 5.26 4.12
CA THR A 43 -1.40 5.10 2.65
C THR A 43 -1.96 6.37 2.02
N THR A 44 -1.20 7.01 1.14
CA THR A 44 -1.61 8.28 0.53
C THR A 44 -1.35 8.33 -0.98
N ASN A 45 -2.19 9.05 -1.68
CA ASN A 45 -2.00 9.40 -3.10
C ASN A 45 -1.00 10.55 -3.31
N GLY A 46 -0.52 11.18 -2.24
CA GLY A 46 0.53 12.20 -2.27
C GLY A 46 0.09 13.63 -2.57
N MET A 47 -1.12 13.86 -3.02
CA MET A 47 -1.59 15.19 -3.42
C MET A 47 -1.52 16.22 -2.29
N LEU A 48 -1.80 15.80 -1.06
CA LEU A 48 -1.87 16.65 0.12
C LEU A 48 -0.62 16.58 1.01
N ILE A 49 0.46 15.94 0.56
CA ILE A 49 1.71 15.93 1.32
C ILE A 49 2.29 17.34 1.36
N ASP A 50 2.61 17.78 2.58
CA ASP A 50 3.33 18.98 2.95
C ASP A 50 4.29 18.69 4.12
N ASP A 51 4.95 19.73 4.66
CA ASP A 51 5.91 19.57 5.76
C ASP A 51 5.25 19.06 7.05
N ASP A 52 4.02 19.49 7.38
CA ASP A 52 3.29 19.00 8.57
C ASP A 52 2.99 17.50 8.47
N VAL A 53 2.57 17.04 7.29
CA VAL A 53 2.36 15.61 7.02
C VAL A 53 3.65 14.82 7.13
N ILE A 54 4.75 15.33 6.58
CA ILE A 54 6.06 14.66 6.65
C ILE A 54 6.52 14.53 8.10
N ASP A 55 6.46 15.61 8.86
CA ASP A 55 6.87 15.64 10.27
C ASP A 55 6.01 14.69 11.12
N PHE A 56 4.70 14.72 10.94
CA PHE A 56 3.78 13.81 11.61
C PHE A 56 4.09 12.34 11.28
N CYS A 57 4.21 12.01 9.99
CA CYS A 57 4.53 10.64 9.57
C CYS A 57 5.89 10.19 10.10
N ASN A 58 6.89 11.08 10.15
CA ASN A 58 8.20 10.77 10.68
C ASN A 58 8.20 10.55 12.19
N LYS A 59 7.27 11.17 12.90
CA LYS A 59 7.12 11.00 14.35
C LYS A 59 6.27 9.80 14.72
N GLU A 60 5.14 9.60 14.06
CA GLU A 60 4.11 8.69 14.53
C GLU A 60 3.96 7.42 13.68
N CYS A 61 4.26 7.47 12.37
CA CYS A 61 4.02 6.34 11.49
C CYS A 61 5.23 5.41 11.41
N HIS A 62 5.01 4.13 11.70
CA HIS A 62 6.00 3.08 11.52
C HIS A 62 6.31 2.87 10.04
N ASN A 63 5.29 2.94 9.20
CA ASN A 63 5.41 2.78 7.76
C ASN A 63 4.54 3.79 7.01
N VAL A 64 4.93 4.13 5.79
CA VAL A 64 4.14 4.98 4.88
C VAL A 64 4.14 4.38 3.48
N VAL A 65 2.95 4.26 2.92
CA VAL A 65 2.72 3.74 1.57
C VAL A 65 2.43 4.91 0.65
N LEU A 66 3.28 5.09 -0.35
CA LEU A 66 3.19 6.15 -1.34
C LEU A 66 2.68 5.57 -2.67
N SER A 67 1.50 5.99 -3.09
CA SER A 67 0.81 5.40 -4.25
C SER A 67 1.35 5.96 -5.56
N LEU A 68 2.15 5.17 -6.29
CA LEU A 68 2.69 5.51 -7.60
C LEU A 68 2.70 4.27 -8.49
N ASP A 69 2.05 4.34 -9.65
CA ASP A 69 1.91 3.18 -10.55
C ASP A 69 3.05 3.06 -11.58
N GLY A 70 4.11 3.87 -11.46
CA GLY A 70 5.29 3.81 -12.30
C GLY A 70 5.41 4.99 -13.27
N ARG A 71 5.58 4.72 -14.57
CA ARG A 71 5.72 5.75 -15.62
C ARG A 71 4.53 6.69 -15.64
N LYS A 72 4.76 7.94 -16.07
CA LYS A 72 3.74 8.99 -16.07
C LYS A 72 2.47 8.59 -16.81
N GLU A 73 2.59 8.04 -18.01
CA GLU A 73 1.45 7.64 -18.83
C GLU A 73 0.64 6.47 -18.20
N VAL A 74 1.30 5.60 -17.46
CA VAL A 74 0.65 4.51 -16.70
C VAL A 74 -0.09 5.09 -15.50
N HIS A 75 0.59 5.89 -14.71
CA HIS A 75 0.02 6.51 -13.52
C HIS A 75 -1.17 7.42 -13.87
N ASP A 76 -1.00 8.33 -14.81
CA ASP A 76 -2.00 9.34 -15.18
C ASP A 76 -3.21 8.76 -15.92
N ARG A 77 -3.15 7.50 -16.37
CA ARG A 77 -4.31 6.79 -16.93
C ARG A 77 -5.40 6.62 -15.88
N PHE A 78 -5.03 6.27 -14.65
CA PHE A 78 -5.97 5.90 -13.58
C PHE A 78 -6.03 6.91 -12.44
N ARG A 79 -4.93 7.62 -12.16
CA ARG A 79 -4.84 8.54 -11.03
C ARG A 79 -4.90 9.98 -11.50
N LYS A 80 -6.13 10.46 -11.59
CA LYS A 80 -6.44 11.82 -12.02
C LYS A 80 -6.94 12.65 -10.84
N ASP A 81 -6.70 13.96 -10.92
CA ASP A 81 -7.32 14.92 -10.03
C ASP A 81 -8.82 15.14 -10.36
N TYR A 82 -9.50 15.95 -9.55
CA TYR A 82 -10.92 16.28 -9.79
C TYR A 82 -11.17 17.02 -11.10
N ALA A 83 -10.17 17.65 -11.68
CA ALA A 83 -10.26 18.32 -12.97
C ALA A 83 -9.97 17.37 -14.17
N GLY A 84 -9.61 16.10 -13.88
CA GLY A 84 -9.32 15.10 -14.88
C GLY A 84 -7.87 15.12 -15.37
N HIS A 85 -6.98 15.93 -14.78
CA HIS A 85 -5.57 15.94 -15.09
C HIS A 85 -4.83 14.81 -14.35
N GLY A 86 -3.77 14.27 -14.96
CA GLY A 86 -2.91 13.30 -14.29
C GLY A 86 -2.20 13.89 -13.08
N SER A 87 -2.01 13.09 -12.05
CA SER A 87 -1.41 13.54 -10.79
C SER A 87 0.10 13.36 -10.70
N TYR A 88 0.73 12.67 -11.65
CA TYR A 88 2.13 12.28 -11.60
C TYR A 88 3.09 13.46 -11.34
N ASP A 89 3.00 14.52 -12.14
CA ASP A 89 3.90 15.68 -12.02
C ASP A 89 3.75 16.43 -10.69
N ALA A 90 2.57 16.37 -10.10
CA ALA A 90 2.30 16.99 -8.80
C ALA A 90 2.85 16.18 -7.63
N ILE A 91 2.82 14.84 -7.71
CA ILE A 91 3.14 13.99 -6.56
C ILE A 91 4.60 13.51 -6.53
N VAL A 92 5.24 13.26 -7.67
CA VAL A 92 6.61 12.72 -7.71
C VAL A 92 7.61 13.60 -6.95
N PRO A 93 7.65 14.93 -7.14
CA PRO A 93 8.54 15.79 -6.35
C PRO A 93 8.26 15.73 -4.84
N LYS A 94 6.99 15.62 -4.45
CA LYS A 94 6.59 15.48 -3.05
C LYS A 94 7.05 14.15 -2.45
N PHE A 95 6.93 13.05 -3.20
CA PHE A 95 7.42 11.75 -2.78
C PHE A 95 8.93 11.71 -2.63
N GLN A 96 9.66 12.32 -3.54
CA GLN A 96 11.12 12.44 -3.43
C GLN A 96 11.55 13.24 -2.19
N GLU A 97 10.87 14.36 -1.92
CA GLU A 97 11.12 15.16 -0.71
C GLU A 97 10.73 14.39 0.56
N PHE A 98 9.58 13.70 0.54
CA PHE A 98 9.12 12.86 1.63
C PHE A 98 10.16 11.78 1.98
N VAL A 99 10.59 10.99 1.00
CA VAL A 99 11.56 9.90 1.18
C VAL A 99 12.90 10.44 1.69
N LYS A 100 13.36 11.56 1.13
CA LYS A 100 14.59 12.23 1.60
C LYS A 100 14.50 12.62 3.09
N LYS A 101 13.39 13.23 3.52
CA LYS A 101 13.17 13.63 4.92
C LYS A 101 12.87 12.45 5.85
N ARG A 102 12.41 11.33 5.30
CA ARG A 102 12.10 10.13 6.07
C ARG A 102 13.37 9.40 6.53
N GLY A 103 14.46 9.46 5.77
CA GLY A 103 15.71 8.77 6.07
C GLY A 103 15.54 7.25 6.13
N ASP A 104 16.00 6.62 7.21
CA ASP A 104 15.99 5.15 7.39
C ASP A 104 14.65 4.59 7.86
N LYS A 105 13.61 5.42 7.98
CA LYS A 105 12.30 4.96 8.43
C LYS A 105 11.53 4.27 7.30
N GLY A 106 10.71 3.28 7.67
CA GLY A 106 9.99 2.45 6.71
C GLY A 106 9.04 3.25 5.80
N TYR A 107 9.14 3.02 4.52
CA TYR A 107 8.20 3.44 3.48
C TYR A 107 8.20 2.40 2.37
N TYR A 108 7.23 2.44 1.50
CA TYR A 108 7.35 1.83 0.18
C TYR A 108 6.44 2.50 -0.85
N MET A 109 6.91 2.50 -2.09
CA MET A 109 6.10 2.85 -3.24
C MET A 109 5.17 1.69 -3.55
N ARG A 110 3.88 1.97 -3.76
CA ARG A 110 2.92 0.95 -4.14
C ARG A 110 2.23 1.34 -5.43
N GLY A 111 2.45 0.52 -6.46
CA GLY A 111 1.78 0.63 -7.74
C GLY A 111 0.84 -0.55 -8.02
N THR A 112 0.10 -0.42 -9.09
CA THR A 112 -0.78 -1.47 -9.62
C THR A 112 -0.50 -1.65 -11.10
N PHE A 113 -0.32 -2.90 -11.54
CA PHE A 113 -0.26 -3.21 -12.96
C PHE A 113 -1.56 -3.86 -13.44
N THR A 114 -1.89 -3.63 -14.69
CA THR A 114 -3.13 -4.01 -15.33
C THR A 114 -2.85 -4.63 -16.69
N HIS A 115 -3.89 -5.04 -17.40
CA HIS A 115 -3.79 -5.43 -18.80
C HIS A 115 -3.13 -4.36 -19.70
N TYR A 116 -3.21 -3.07 -19.32
CA TYR A 116 -2.63 -1.97 -20.11
C TYR A 116 -1.13 -1.76 -19.91
N ASN A 117 -0.52 -2.35 -18.87
CA ASN A 117 0.90 -2.25 -18.58
C ASN A 117 1.47 -3.58 -18.11
N THR A 118 1.26 -4.63 -18.91
CA THR A 118 1.83 -5.96 -18.66
C THR A 118 3.37 -5.95 -18.67
N ASP A 119 3.99 -4.90 -19.23
CA ASP A 119 5.42 -4.59 -19.16
C ASP A 119 5.82 -3.88 -17.85
N PHE A 120 5.17 -4.21 -16.75
CA PHE A 120 5.22 -3.53 -15.44
C PHE A 120 6.64 -3.40 -14.86
N THR A 121 7.61 -4.20 -15.32
CA THR A 121 9.01 -4.03 -14.91
C THR A 121 9.58 -2.67 -15.31
N ASN A 122 9.13 -2.10 -16.43
CA ASN A 122 9.53 -0.76 -16.83
C ASN A 122 9.03 0.30 -15.83
N ASP A 123 7.87 0.06 -15.23
CA ASP A 123 7.31 0.93 -14.18
C ASP A 123 8.12 0.82 -12.88
N ILE A 124 8.53 -0.40 -12.51
CA ILE A 124 9.39 -0.64 -11.34
C ILE A 124 10.77 0.01 -11.56
N PHE A 125 11.38 -0.18 -12.73
CA PHE A 125 12.68 0.42 -13.04
C PHE A 125 12.61 1.94 -13.05
N HIS A 126 11.53 2.49 -13.59
CA HIS A 126 11.27 3.93 -13.57
C HIS A 126 11.23 4.47 -12.13
N MET A 127 10.50 3.82 -11.22
CA MET A 127 10.46 4.21 -9.81
C MET A 127 11.84 4.11 -9.15
N ALA A 128 12.61 3.04 -9.44
CA ALA A 128 13.97 2.89 -8.93
C ALA A 128 14.91 3.99 -9.45
N ASP A 129 14.77 4.38 -10.72
CA ASP A 129 15.58 5.44 -11.34
C ASP A 129 15.20 6.85 -10.83
N LEU A 130 13.98 7.03 -10.29
CA LEU A 130 13.59 8.23 -9.53
C LEU A 130 14.21 8.29 -8.13
N GLY A 131 14.93 7.24 -7.69
CA GLY A 131 15.61 7.16 -6.40
C GLY A 131 14.82 6.45 -5.30
N PHE A 132 13.68 5.81 -5.61
CA PHE A 132 12.94 5.01 -4.65
C PHE A 132 13.53 3.60 -4.55
N THR A 133 13.79 3.15 -3.32
CA THR A 133 14.47 1.87 -3.06
C THR A 133 13.57 0.79 -2.50
N GLU A 134 12.39 1.13 -2.02
CA GLU A 134 11.42 0.20 -1.45
C GLU A 134 10.17 0.16 -2.35
N LEU A 135 10.02 -0.89 -3.14
CA LEU A 135 9.03 -0.97 -4.22
C LEU A 135 8.10 -2.16 -4.06
N SER A 136 6.82 -1.92 -4.32
CA SER A 136 5.78 -2.93 -4.45
C SER A 136 4.90 -2.62 -5.65
N MET A 137 4.51 -3.62 -6.39
CA MET A 137 3.57 -3.48 -7.51
C MET A 137 2.68 -4.71 -7.60
N GLU A 138 1.38 -4.48 -7.41
CA GLU A 138 0.40 -5.54 -7.29
C GLU A 138 -0.41 -5.70 -8.58
N PRO A 139 -0.85 -6.91 -8.94
CA PRO A 139 -1.82 -7.09 -10.01
C PRO A 139 -3.15 -6.40 -9.64
N VAL A 140 -3.80 -5.83 -10.63
CA VAL A 140 -5.15 -5.28 -10.45
C VAL A 140 -6.12 -6.38 -10.03
N VAL A 141 -6.99 -6.06 -9.07
CA VAL A 141 -8.13 -6.89 -8.68
C VAL A 141 -9.39 -6.11 -9.03
N CYS A 142 -10.10 -6.56 -10.06
CA CYS A 142 -11.32 -5.94 -10.56
C CYS A 142 -12.25 -7.01 -11.15
N ASP A 143 -13.44 -6.60 -11.57
CA ASP A 143 -14.36 -7.49 -12.28
C ASP A 143 -13.71 -8.03 -13.57
N PRO A 144 -13.83 -9.33 -13.89
CA PRO A 144 -13.25 -9.91 -15.10
C PRO A 144 -13.72 -9.25 -16.41
N SER A 145 -14.85 -8.56 -16.41
CA SER A 145 -15.36 -7.79 -17.56
C SER A 145 -14.73 -6.39 -17.69
N ASP A 146 -13.99 -5.94 -16.69
CA ASP A 146 -13.28 -4.64 -16.74
C ASP A 146 -12.14 -4.71 -17.78
N PRO A 147 -12.03 -3.73 -18.70
CA PRO A 147 -10.96 -3.71 -19.69
C PRO A 147 -9.54 -3.70 -19.12
N SER A 148 -9.36 -3.32 -17.85
CA SER A 148 -8.06 -3.35 -17.17
C SER A 148 -7.75 -4.71 -16.53
N ALA A 149 -8.72 -5.65 -16.50
CA ALA A 149 -8.53 -6.95 -15.90
C ALA A 149 -7.44 -7.75 -16.58
N LEU A 150 -6.60 -8.39 -15.78
CA LEU A 150 -5.62 -9.35 -16.27
C LEU A 150 -6.33 -10.65 -16.67
N THR A 151 -5.87 -11.24 -17.76
CA THR A 151 -6.43 -12.47 -18.34
C THR A 151 -5.38 -13.58 -18.41
N GLU A 152 -5.80 -14.79 -18.69
CA GLU A 152 -4.86 -15.91 -18.93
C GLU A 152 -3.89 -15.64 -20.09
N ALA A 153 -4.30 -14.85 -21.07
CA ALA A 153 -3.43 -14.46 -22.19
C ALA A 153 -2.25 -13.57 -21.76
N ASP A 154 -2.36 -12.86 -20.64
CA ASP A 154 -1.30 -12.00 -20.10
C ASP A 154 -0.24 -12.80 -19.33
N LEU A 155 -0.58 -13.99 -18.82
CA LEU A 155 0.29 -14.78 -17.94
C LEU A 155 1.68 -15.11 -18.52
N PRO A 156 1.83 -15.47 -19.82
CA PRO A 156 3.15 -15.69 -20.39
C PRO A 156 4.04 -14.44 -20.34
N ILE A 157 3.47 -13.27 -20.65
CA ILE A 157 4.16 -11.98 -20.60
C ILE A 157 4.58 -11.67 -19.17
N LEU A 158 3.64 -11.80 -18.21
CA LEU A 158 3.93 -11.52 -16.80
C LEU A 158 5.04 -12.41 -16.24
N LYS A 159 5.07 -13.71 -16.59
CA LYS A 159 6.16 -14.61 -16.20
C LYS A 159 7.51 -14.12 -16.71
N GLU A 160 7.58 -13.72 -17.98
CA GLU A 160 8.80 -13.17 -18.57
C GLU A 160 9.23 -11.89 -17.83
N GLN A 161 8.27 -11.01 -17.51
CA GLN A 161 8.55 -9.77 -16.77
C GLN A 161 9.16 -10.05 -15.39
N TYR A 162 8.67 -11.02 -14.63
CA TYR A 162 9.29 -11.40 -13.36
C TYR A 162 10.73 -11.91 -13.53
N GLU A 163 11.03 -12.65 -14.62
CA GLU A 163 12.41 -13.05 -14.90
C GLU A 163 13.31 -11.86 -15.26
N ILE A 164 12.81 -10.92 -16.06
CA ILE A 164 13.52 -9.68 -16.39
C ILE A 164 13.82 -8.89 -15.11
N LEU A 165 12.82 -8.75 -14.24
CA LEU A 165 12.97 -8.06 -12.96
C LEU A 165 14.05 -8.69 -12.10
N ALA A 166 14.04 -10.02 -11.94
CA ALA A 166 15.04 -10.72 -11.13
C ALA A 166 16.46 -10.50 -11.65
N LYS A 167 16.66 -10.61 -12.96
CA LYS A 167 17.97 -10.41 -13.61
C LYS A 167 18.47 -8.96 -13.42
N GLU A 168 17.61 -7.99 -13.63
CA GLU A 168 17.97 -6.57 -13.48
C GLU A 168 18.22 -6.20 -12.01
N MET A 169 17.47 -6.74 -11.06
CA MET A 169 17.72 -6.53 -9.64
C MET A 169 19.09 -7.06 -9.23
N ILE A 170 19.48 -8.25 -9.67
CA ILE A 170 20.82 -8.82 -9.42
C ILE A 170 21.91 -7.90 -10.00
N LYS A 171 21.74 -7.44 -11.23
CA LYS A 171 22.67 -6.53 -11.90
C LYS A 171 22.79 -5.20 -11.13
N ARG A 172 21.67 -4.52 -10.85
CA ARG A 172 21.65 -3.26 -10.11
C ARG A 172 22.26 -3.39 -8.72
N ASN A 173 22.00 -4.50 -8.03
CA ASN A 173 22.61 -4.75 -6.72
C ASN A 173 24.15 -4.84 -6.80
N ARG A 174 24.70 -5.52 -7.82
CA ARG A 174 26.16 -5.60 -8.06
C ARG A 174 26.77 -4.24 -8.40
N GLU A 175 26.00 -3.36 -9.00
CA GLU A 175 26.40 -1.98 -9.37
C GLU A 175 26.22 -0.97 -8.21
N GLY A 176 25.76 -1.41 -7.03
CA GLY A 176 25.48 -0.53 -5.89
C GLY A 176 24.23 0.34 -6.04
N ARG A 177 23.33 -0.02 -6.98
CA ARG A 177 22.05 0.66 -7.27
C ARG A 177 20.85 -0.25 -6.97
N GLY A 178 21.00 -1.14 -6.00
CA GLY A 178 19.97 -2.11 -5.62
C GLY A 178 18.72 -1.44 -5.09
N PHE A 179 17.60 -2.13 -5.22
CA PHE A 179 16.31 -1.79 -4.60
C PHE A 179 15.64 -3.05 -4.10
N THR A 180 14.71 -2.91 -3.16
CA THR A 180 13.88 -3.98 -2.65
C THR A 180 12.60 -4.08 -3.48
N PHE A 181 12.21 -5.29 -3.86
CA PHE A 181 10.91 -5.56 -4.44
C PHE A 181 10.14 -6.58 -3.58
N TYR A 182 8.97 -6.19 -3.09
CA TYR A 182 8.25 -6.92 -2.05
C TYR A 182 7.94 -8.38 -2.41
N HIS A 183 7.62 -8.68 -3.66
CA HIS A 183 7.33 -10.07 -4.08
C HIS A 183 8.54 -11.00 -3.98
N TYR A 184 9.76 -10.45 -3.92
CA TYR A 184 10.99 -11.24 -3.78
C TYR A 184 11.54 -11.30 -2.35
N MET A 185 10.86 -10.66 -1.40
CA MET A 185 11.19 -10.78 0.02
C MET A 185 10.66 -12.09 0.60
N ILE A 186 11.24 -13.20 0.15
CA ILE A 186 10.86 -14.55 0.55
C ILE A 186 11.98 -15.13 1.42
N ASP A 187 11.64 -15.57 2.64
CA ASP A 187 12.56 -16.35 3.46
C ASP A 187 12.66 -17.78 2.89
N LEU A 188 13.75 -18.07 2.20
CA LEU A 188 14.03 -19.39 1.65
C LEU A 188 14.64 -20.35 2.68
N THR A 189 15.04 -19.87 3.85
CA THR A 189 15.71 -20.67 4.89
C THR A 189 14.74 -21.33 5.85
N GLY A 190 13.62 -20.67 6.16
CA GLY A 190 12.60 -21.14 7.10
C GLY A 190 11.48 -21.97 6.48
N GLY A 191 11.46 -22.12 5.16
CA GLY A 191 10.36 -22.76 4.42
C GLY A 191 9.08 -21.88 4.38
N PRO A 192 8.03 -22.34 3.69
CA PRO A 192 6.82 -21.54 3.53
C PRO A 192 6.08 -21.38 4.86
N CYS A 193 5.64 -20.16 5.12
CA CYS A 193 4.89 -19.79 6.32
C CYS A 193 3.62 -20.66 6.47
N ILE A 194 3.58 -21.51 7.50
CA ILE A 194 2.44 -22.38 7.75
C ILE A 194 1.15 -21.61 8.03
N TYR A 195 1.24 -20.43 8.65
CA TYR A 195 0.10 -19.56 8.89
C TYR A 195 -0.55 -19.09 7.60
N LYS A 196 0.23 -18.65 6.62
CA LYS A 196 -0.30 -18.26 5.31
C LYS A 196 -0.96 -19.42 4.56
N ARG A 197 -0.54 -20.65 4.82
CA ARG A 197 -1.15 -21.85 4.24
C ARG A 197 -2.50 -22.18 4.87
N ILE A 198 -2.67 -21.94 6.18
CA ILE A 198 -3.87 -22.32 6.94
C ILE A 198 -4.89 -21.17 6.95
N SER A 199 -4.43 -19.94 7.21
CA SER A 199 -5.30 -18.78 7.46
C SER A 199 -5.34 -17.77 6.31
N GLY A 200 -4.54 -17.97 5.25
CA GLY A 200 -4.38 -16.98 4.19
C GLY A 200 -3.84 -15.66 4.72
N CYS A 201 -4.45 -14.53 4.33
CA CYS A 201 -4.08 -13.19 4.77
C CYS A 201 -4.63 -12.80 6.15
N GLY A 202 -5.47 -13.64 6.76
CA GLY A 202 -6.13 -13.33 8.03
C GLY A 202 -7.33 -12.39 7.94
N SER A 203 -7.81 -12.10 6.73
CA SER A 203 -9.00 -11.26 6.50
C SER A 203 -10.19 -11.72 7.36
N GLY A 204 -10.81 -10.77 8.05
CA GLY A 204 -11.96 -11.01 8.92
C GLY A 204 -11.64 -11.67 10.28
N THR A 205 -10.41 -12.13 10.51
CA THR A 205 -10.00 -12.78 11.76
C THR A 205 -8.85 -12.09 12.47
N GLU A 206 -7.83 -11.73 11.72
CA GLU A 206 -6.63 -11.05 12.25
C GLU A 206 -6.60 -9.57 11.87
N TYR A 207 -7.35 -9.21 10.86
CA TYR A 207 -7.43 -7.88 10.30
C TYR A 207 -8.85 -7.61 9.80
N MET A 208 -9.32 -6.39 9.95
CA MET A 208 -10.64 -5.93 9.54
C MET A 208 -10.54 -4.51 9.00
N ALA A 209 -11.44 -4.17 8.07
CA ALA A 209 -11.64 -2.80 7.65
C ALA A 209 -12.77 -2.16 8.48
N VAL A 210 -12.55 -0.92 8.89
CA VAL A 210 -13.54 -0.08 9.59
C VAL A 210 -13.87 1.10 8.69
N THR A 211 -15.15 1.26 8.35
CA THR A 211 -15.60 2.39 7.52
C THR A 211 -15.70 3.67 8.33
N PRO A 212 -15.77 4.87 7.70
CA PRO A 212 -16.03 6.13 8.40
C PRO A 212 -17.34 6.13 9.19
N TRP A 213 -18.29 5.27 8.85
CA TRP A 213 -19.60 5.12 9.52
C TRP A 213 -19.57 4.09 10.65
N GLY A 214 -18.43 3.42 10.84
CA GLY A 214 -18.26 2.42 11.88
C GLY A 214 -18.62 1.00 11.48
N ASP A 215 -18.95 0.73 10.21
CA ASP A 215 -19.22 -0.61 9.74
C ASP A 215 -17.93 -1.44 9.68
N LEU A 216 -18.03 -2.73 9.97
CA LEU A 216 -16.94 -3.68 9.97
C LEU A 216 -17.02 -4.61 8.75
N TYR A 217 -15.92 -4.70 8.01
CA TYR A 217 -15.76 -5.60 6.88
C TYR A 217 -14.51 -6.46 7.04
N PRO A 218 -14.47 -7.67 6.43
CA PRO A 218 -13.31 -8.55 6.55
C PRO A 218 -12.04 -7.94 5.93
N CYS A 219 -12.20 -7.12 4.89
CA CYS A 219 -11.10 -6.45 4.17
C CYS A 219 -11.64 -5.19 3.49
N HIS A 220 -10.75 -4.24 3.20
CA HIS A 220 -11.09 -3.01 2.48
C HIS A 220 -11.69 -3.26 1.09
N GLN A 221 -11.32 -4.37 0.43
CA GLN A 221 -11.88 -4.75 -0.89
C GLN A 221 -13.36 -5.10 -0.86
N PHE A 222 -13.90 -5.45 0.31
CA PHE A 222 -15.31 -5.81 0.47
C PHE A 222 -16.17 -4.68 1.01
N VAL A 223 -15.56 -3.52 1.28
CA VAL A 223 -16.30 -2.37 1.80
C VAL A 223 -17.36 -1.92 0.81
N GLY A 224 -18.60 -1.80 1.31
CA GLY A 224 -19.76 -1.39 0.51
C GLY A 224 -20.59 -2.54 -0.06
N ASP A 225 -20.12 -3.79 -0.02
CA ASP A 225 -20.92 -4.96 -0.36
C ASP A 225 -21.63 -5.49 0.91
N PRO A 226 -22.96 -5.36 1.00
CA PRO A 226 -23.72 -5.79 2.19
C PRO A 226 -23.56 -7.27 2.55
N LYS A 227 -23.19 -8.10 1.57
CA LYS A 227 -22.94 -9.54 1.77
C LYS A 227 -21.79 -9.82 2.74
N TYR A 228 -20.82 -8.90 2.79
CA TYR A 228 -19.63 -9.04 3.61
C TYR A 228 -19.65 -8.17 4.87
N LEU A 229 -20.77 -7.50 5.18
CA LEU A 229 -20.91 -6.73 6.40
C LEU A 229 -20.85 -7.66 7.62
N MET A 230 -19.85 -7.44 8.49
CA MET A 230 -19.62 -8.27 9.67
C MET A 230 -20.27 -7.71 10.95
N GLY A 231 -20.67 -6.47 10.97
CA GLY A 231 -21.22 -5.76 12.11
C GLY A 231 -20.79 -4.30 12.16
N ASP A 232 -20.74 -3.72 13.34
CA ASP A 232 -20.33 -2.33 13.55
C ASP A 232 -19.50 -2.16 14.83
N ILE A 233 -18.83 -1.01 14.98
CA ILE A 233 -17.95 -0.74 16.13
C ILE A 233 -18.69 -0.65 17.46
N TRP A 234 -20.01 -0.43 17.47
CA TRP A 234 -20.82 -0.32 18.70
C TRP A 234 -21.32 -1.67 19.19
N LYS A 235 -21.70 -2.56 18.27
CA LYS A 235 -22.22 -3.89 18.57
C LYS A 235 -21.15 -4.98 18.44
N GLY A 236 -20.05 -4.67 17.78
CA GLY A 236 -19.00 -5.63 17.43
C GLY A 236 -19.38 -6.51 16.24
N VAL A 237 -18.63 -7.60 16.08
CA VAL A 237 -18.86 -8.58 15.00
C VAL A 237 -20.10 -9.40 15.33
N THR A 238 -21.12 -9.30 14.49
CA THR A 238 -22.40 -10.00 14.64
C THR A 238 -22.57 -11.17 13.66
N THR A 239 -21.85 -11.14 12.53
CA THR A 239 -21.84 -12.18 11.49
C THR A 239 -20.39 -12.58 11.20
N ARG A 240 -20.13 -13.89 11.11
CA ARG A 240 -18.82 -14.48 10.79
C ARG A 240 -18.88 -15.33 9.56
#